data_9fc75a22dd43dc5902ff90d4b9a2b2de
#
_entry.id   9fc75a22dd43dc5902ff90d4b9a2b2de
#
_cell.length_a   1.000
_cell.length_b   1.000
_cell.length_c   1.000
_cell.angle_alpha   90.00
_cell.angle_beta   90.00
_cell.angle_gamma   90.00
#
_symmetry.space_group_name_H-M   'P 1'
#
loop_
_entity.id
_entity.type
_entity.pdbx_description
1 polymer ?
#
loop_
_entity_poly.entity_id
_entity_poly.type
_entity_poly.pdbx_seq_one_letter_code
_entity_poly.pdbx_strand_id
1 'polypeptide(L)' 'ESPNNDSKVLSEILHLAHSDPKFRKELFKKPEKVLEQFNVSDNTKKLILKFFYEIKN' A
#
# COMPACT_ATOMS: atom_id res chain seq x y z
N GLU A 1 19.04 -1.31 12.58
CA GLU A 1 18.54 -1.35 12.56
C GLU A 1 17.58 -1.79 11.93
N SER A 2 16.86 -1.80 12.14
CA SER A 2 15.93 -2.36 11.57
C SER A 2 15.55 -1.84 10.45
N PRO A 3 15.68 -2.30 9.55
CA PRO A 3 15.35 -1.82 8.43
C PRO A 3 14.02 -1.94 8.15
N ASN A 4 13.24 -1.46 8.67
CA ASN A 4 11.97 -1.52 8.36
C ASN A 4 11.68 -0.80 7.15
N ASN A 5 12.07 -1.19 6.01
CA ASN A 5 11.73 -0.61 4.76
C ASN A 5 10.24 -0.66 4.52
N ASP A 6 9.58 -1.68 5.05
CA ASP A 6 8.14 -1.79 4.87
C ASP A 6 7.41 -0.61 5.49
N SER A 7 7.87 -0.19 6.64
CA SER A 7 7.24 0.94 7.30
C SER A 7 7.39 2.22 6.48
N LYS A 8 8.57 2.39 5.92
CA LYS A 8 8.82 3.56 5.11
C LYS A 8 7.98 3.54 3.84
N VAL A 9 7.93 2.39 3.19
CA VAL A 9 7.15 2.25 1.98
C VAL A 9 5.67 2.47 2.27
N LEU A 10 5.20 1.94 3.37
CA LEU A 10 3.81 2.11 3.75
C LEU A 10 3.49 3.60 3.93
N SER A 11 4.39 4.32 4.55
CA SER A 11 4.21 5.76 4.75
C SER A 11 4.15 6.47 3.41
N GLU A 12 5.00 6.07 2.48
CA GLU A 12 5.00 6.66 1.16
C GLU A 12 3.70 6.37 0.42
N ILE A 13 3.23 5.15 0.51
CA ILE A 13 2.00 4.78 -0.15
C ILE A 13 0.84 5.61 0.38
N LEU A 14 0.77 5.78 1.68
CA LEU A 14 -0.28 6.57 2.28
C LEU A 14 -0.19 8.02 1.85
N HIS A 15 1.02 8.53 1.78
CA HIS A 15 1.23 9.90 1.37
C HIS A 15 0.79 10.11 -0.08
N LEU A 16 1.15 9.19 -0.95
CA LEU A 16 0.76 9.28 -2.34
C LEU A 16 -0.75 9.15 -2.50
N ALA A 17 -1.34 8.25 -1.74
CA ALA A 17 -2.79 8.06 -1.82
C ALA A 17 -3.52 9.31 -1.37
N HIS A 18 -2.88 10.07 -0.50
CA HIS A 18 -3.50 11.29 0.01
C HIS A 18 -3.35 12.44 -0.98
N SER A 19 -2.22 12.53 -1.64
CA SER A 19 -1.98 13.67 -2.51
C SER A 19 -2.28 13.38 -3.98
N ASP A 20 -2.34 12.13 -4.37
CA ASP A 20 -2.57 11.81 -5.77
C ASP A 20 -3.85 10.99 -5.91
N PRO A 21 -4.92 11.60 -6.38
CA PRO A 21 -6.18 10.86 -6.51
C PRO A 21 -6.10 9.72 -7.52
N LYS A 22 -5.27 9.85 -8.52
CA LYS A 22 -5.11 8.78 -9.49
C LYS A 22 -4.50 7.56 -8.84
N PHE A 23 -3.46 7.79 -8.05
CA PHE A 23 -2.79 6.71 -7.37
C PHE A 23 -3.75 6.03 -6.40
N ARG A 24 -4.57 6.80 -5.71
CA ARG A 24 -5.53 6.24 -4.78
C ARG A 24 -6.54 5.36 -5.51
N LYS A 25 -6.98 5.80 -6.67
CA LYS A 25 -7.93 5.02 -7.45
C LYS A 25 -7.34 3.69 -7.82
N GLU A 26 -6.12 3.70 -8.32
CA GLU A 26 -5.47 2.46 -8.71
C GLU A 26 -5.20 1.57 -7.51
N LEU A 27 -4.88 2.18 -6.39
CA LEU A 27 -4.60 1.44 -5.19
C LEU A 27 -5.85 0.67 -4.74
N PHE A 28 -7.01 1.29 -4.87
CA PHE A 28 -8.25 0.60 -4.51
C PHE A 28 -8.68 -0.39 -5.60
N LYS A 29 -8.34 -0.09 -6.83
CA LYS A 29 -8.77 -0.95 -7.91
C LYS A 29 -7.90 -2.18 -8.02
N LYS A 30 -6.60 -2.00 -8.03
CA LYS A 30 -5.66 -3.10 -8.15
C LYS A 30 -4.56 -2.93 -7.12
N PRO A 31 -4.87 -3.16 -5.87
CA PRO A 31 -3.87 -2.96 -4.82
C PRO A 31 -2.65 -3.86 -4.97
N GLU A 32 -2.86 -5.08 -5.44
CA GLU A 32 -1.74 -5.99 -5.58
C GLU A 32 -0.72 -5.47 -6.57
N LYS A 33 -1.19 -4.95 -7.68
CA LYS A 33 -0.30 -4.46 -8.70
C LYS A 33 0.47 -3.24 -8.21
N VAL A 34 -0.20 -2.37 -7.51
CA VAL A 34 0.44 -1.17 -7.00
C VAL A 34 1.48 -1.52 -5.95
N LEU A 35 1.15 -2.47 -5.08
CA LEU A 35 2.07 -2.85 -4.02
C LEU A 35 3.29 -3.56 -4.57
N GLU A 36 3.13 -4.26 -5.68
CA GLU A 36 4.27 -4.94 -6.28
C GLU A 36 5.35 -3.95 -6.68
N GLN A 37 4.95 -2.76 -7.07
CA GLN A 37 5.92 -1.76 -7.49
C GLN A 37 6.76 -1.26 -6.33
N PHE A 38 6.29 -1.45 -5.12
CA PHE A 38 6.96 -0.89 -3.97
C PHE A 38 7.83 -1.89 -3.20
N ASN A 39 7.93 -3.12 -3.68
CA ASN A 39 8.86 -4.03 -3.04
C ASN A 39 8.57 -4.27 -1.57
N VAL A 40 7.35 -4.39 -1.17
CA VAL A 40 7.04 -4.67 0.22
C VAL A 40 7.03 -6.18 0.42
N SER A 41 7.22 -6.61 1.64
CA SER A 41 7.21 -8.05 1.91
C SER A 41 5.79 -8.60 1.81
N ASP A 42 5.70 -9.91 1.66
CA ASP A 42 4.39 -10.54 1.50
C ASP A 42 3.49 -10.29 2.69
N ASN A 43 4.06 -10.33 3.88
CA ASN A 43 3.27 -10.09 5.07
C ASN A 43 2.68 -8.70 5.06
N THR A 44 3.48 -7.71 4.75
CA THR A 44 2.99 -6.34 4.70
C THR A 44 1.97 -6.18 3.60
N LYS A 45 2.21 -6.83 2.47
CA LYS A 45 1.26 -6.75 1.37
C LYS A 45 -0.10 -7.29 1.80
N LYS A 46 -0.10 -8.42 2.48
CA LYS A 46 -1.34 -9.02 2.93
C LYS A 46 -2.06 -8.11 3.92
N LEU A 47 -1.31 -7.50 4.80
CA LEU A 47 -1.91 -6.59 5.77
C LEU A 47 -2.57 -5.41 5.09
N ILE A 48 -1.91 -4.85 4.11
CA ILE A 48 -2.45 -3.71 3.39
C ILE A 48 -3.70 -4.11 2.63
N LEU A 49 -3.67 -5.26 1.98
CA LEU A 49 -4.81 -5.74 1.24
C LEU A 49 -6.01 -5.97 2.15
N LYS A 50 -5.76 -6.55 3.30
CA LYS A 50 -6.81 -6.80 4.25
C LYS A 50 -7.41 -5.47 4.72
N PHE A 51 -6.55 -4.50 4.97
CA PHE A 51 -6.99 -3.20 5.42
C PHE A 51 -7.90 -2.55 4.38
N PHE A 52 -7.53 -2.64 3.11
CA PHE A 52 -8.33 -2.06 2.05
C PHE A 52 -9.66 -2.77 1.89
N TYR A 53 -9.66 -4.07 2.04
CA TYR A 53 -10.90 -4.82 1.95
C TYR A 53 -11.87 -4.39 3.04
N GLU A 54 -11.37 -4.14 4.22
CA GLU A 54 -12.24 -3.72 5.31
C GLU A 54 -12.80 -2.34 5.06
N ILE A 55 -11.98 -1.45 4.53
CA ILE A 55 -12.44 -0.11 4.24
C ILE A 55 -13.48 -0.16 3.14
N LYS A 56 -13.28 -1.01 2.16
CA LYS A 56 -14.20 -1.08 1.05
C LYS A 56 -15.58 -1.54 1.51
N ASN A 57 -15.57 -2.44 2.45
CA ASN A 57 -16.83 -2.92 2.96
C ASN A 57 -17.37 -1.99 3.99
#